data_b346d41d0fca9792eddcbff38eea6176
#
_entry.id   b346d41d0fca9792eddcbff38eea6176
#
_cell.length_a   1.000
_cell.length_b   1.000
_cell.length_c   1.000
_cell.angle_alpha   90.00
_cell.angle_beta   90.00
_cell.angle_gamma   90.00
#
_symmetry.space_group_name_H-M   'P 1'
#
loop_
_entity.id
_entity.type
_entity.pdbx_description
1 polymer ?
#
loop_
_entity_poly.entity_id
_entity_poly.type
_entity_poly.pdbx_seq_one_letter_code
_entity_poly.pdbx_strand_id
1 'polypeptide(L)'
;MVEVKQKKYLCKLFIMTQQNAIQIFEGNQVRIAWSEEEEKYYFSIVDVVQILTEQPTPRKASTYWAVLKKRLKEEGADELLTNCKQLKLLATDGKMRITDVADLEQMFRIIQSIPSKKAEPIKQWLSTVGAQRIDQMIDPEQTFQMAVEDYRRQGYSDRWINERMRSIEMRKELTDEWQRSGIHEPKDFAILTNVLTKAWSGMTTGEYKRFKVSPNRTFATT
;
A
#
# COMPACT_ATOMS: atom_id res chain seq x y z
N MET A 1 -5.63 -18.92 2.52
CA MET A 1 -6.53 -18.54 1.39
C MET A 1 -6.96 -17.06 1.45
N VAL A 2 -6.96 -16.42 2.60
CA VAL A 2 -7.12 -14.96 2.79
C VAL A 2 -5.91 -14.20 2.24
N GLU A 3 -4.70 -14.74 2.41
CA GLU A 3 -3.43 -14.19 1.93
C GLU A 3 -3.35 -13.94 0.42
N VAL A 4 -3.87 -14.87 -0.40
CA VAL A 4 -3.83 -14.77 -1.86
C VAL A 4 -4.76 -13.66 -2.37
N LYS A 5 -5.87 -13.39 -1.69
CA LYS A 5 -6.81 -12.33 -2.07
C LYS A 5 -6.31 -10.95 -1.65
N GLN A 6 -5.69 -10.83 -0.48
CA GLN A 6 -5.06 -9.58 -0.03
C GLN A 6 -3.88 -9.20 -0.94
N LYS A 7 -3.05 -10.18 -1.34
CA LYS A 7 -2.01 -10.01 -2.39
C LYS A 7 -2.60 -9.50 -3.71
N LYS A 8 -3.76 -10.00 -4.11
CA LYS A 8 -4.45 -9.60 -5.36
C LYS A 8 -5.08 -8.19 -5.25
N TYR A 9 -5.52 -7.78 -4.06
CA TYR A 9 -6.06 -6.43 -3.82
C TYR A 9 -4.94 -5.37 -3.72
N LEU A 10 -3.82 -5.67 -3.06
CA LEU A 10 -2.66 -4.77 -2.99
C LEU A 10 -1.92 -4.68 -4.34
N CYS A 11 -1.79 -5.78 -5.06
CA CYS A 11 -1.30 -5.76 -6.44
C CYS A 11 -2.25 -4.96 -7.35
N LYS A 12 -3.58 -5.04 -7.12
CA LYS A 12 -4.59 -4.26 -7.82
C LYS A 12 -4.64 -2.80 -7.34
N LEU A 13 -4.33 -2.52 -6.06
CA LEU A 13 -4.21 -1.16 -5.51
C LEU A 13 -2.92 -0.49 -6.03
N PHE A 14 -1.83 -1.22 -6.08
CA PHE A 14 -0.60 -0.79 -6.74
C PHE A 14 -0.83 -0.58 -8.25
N ILE A 15 -1.65 -1.40 -8.90
CA ILE A 15 -2.11 -1.24 -10.28
C ILE A 15 -3.06 -0.03 -10.44
N MET A 16 -3.91 0.29 -9.47
CA MET A 16 -4.91 1.34 -9.62
C MET A 16 -4.39 2.77 -9.33
N THR A 17 -3.34 2.91 -8.54
CA THR A 17 -2.56 4.17 -8.45
C THR A 17 -1.66 4.39 -9.67
N GLN A 18 -1.66 3.48 -10.61
CA GLN A 18 -0.61 3.22 -11.58
C GLN A 18 -0.89 3.66 -13.01
N GLN A 19 -1.83 4.47 -13.33
CA GLN A 19 -1.90 4.86 -14.75
C GLN A 19 -0.61 5.52 -15.26
N ASN A 20 0.20 6.11 -14.38
CA ASN A 20 1.48 6.71 -14.78
C ASN A 20 2.73 5.91 -14.31
N ALA A 21 2.65 5.15 -13.23
CA ALA A 21 3.78 4.34 -12.74
C ALA A 21 3.89 2.99 -13.47
N ILE A 22 2.79 2.43 -14.00
CA ILE A 22 2.76 1.19 -14.79
C ILE A 22 3.58 1.30 -16.08
N GLN A 23 3.63 2.46 -16.72
CA GLN A 23 4.40 2.62 -17.96
C GLN A 23 5.91 2.38 -17.78
N ILE A 24 6.43 2.51 -16.56
CA ILE A 24 7.85 2.32 -16.25
C ILE A 24 8.17 0.87 -15.91
N PHE A 25 7.21 0.14 -15.33
CA PHE A 25 7.35 -1.27 -14.95
C PHE A 25 6.63 -2.23 -15.89
N GLU A 26 5.98 -1.71 -16.91
CA GLU A 26 5.22 -2.50 -17.88
C GLU A 26 6.11 -3.54 -18.56
N GLY A 27 5.77 -4.81 -18.39
CA GLY A 27 6.51 -5.94 -18.93
C GLY A 27 7.74 -6.39 -18.14
N ASN A 28 8.16 -5.65 -17.08
CA ASN A 28 9.29 -6.04 -16.27
C ASN A 28 8.85 -6.55 -14.90
N GLN A 29 9.39 -7.70 -14.49
CA GLN A 29 9.10 -8.30 -13.19
C GLN A 29 10.01 -7.72 -12.11
N VAL A 30 9.43 -7.10 -11.09
CA VAL A 30 10.13 -6.73 -9.86
C VAL A 30 9.82 -7.78 -8.81
N ARG A 31 10.86 -8.38 -8.22
CA ARG A 31 10.69 -9.36 -7.14
C ARG A 31 10.24 -8.64 -5.88
N ILE A 32 9.22 -9.20 -5.22
CA ILE A 32 8.56 -8.62 -4.05
C ILE A 32 8.50 -9.69 -2.96
N ALA A 33 8.74 -9.29 -1.71
CA ALA A 33 8.51 -10.09 -0.52
C ALA A 33 7.50 -9.40 0.40
N TRP A 34 6.67 -10.19 1.06
CA TRP A 34 5.77 -9.73 2.13
C TRP A 34 6.38 -10.05 3.49
N SER A 35 6.42 -9.09 4.39
CA SER A 35 6.75 -9.30 5.81
C SER A 35 5.45 -9.33 6.61
N GLU A 36 5.16 -10.48 7.24
CA GLU A 36 3.99 -10.62 8.11
C GLU A 36 4.17 -9.85 9.42
N GLU A 37 5.40 -9.78 9.93
CA GLU A 37 5.74 -9.10 11.16
C GLU A 37 5.52 -7.59 11.10
N GLU A 38 5.85 -6.98 9.95
CA GLU A 38 5.77 -5.54 9.75
C GLU A 38 4.57 -5.12 8.89
N GLU A 39 3.80 -6.11 8.39
CA GLU A 39 2.67 -5.89 7.48
C GLU A 39 3.02 -5.01 6.26
N LYS A 40 4.25 -5.19 5.72
CA LYS A 40 4.82 -4.39 4.63
C LYS A 40 5.31 -5.25 3.47
N TYR A 41 5.22 -4.68 2.26
CA TYR A 41 5.89 -5.22 1.07
C TYR A 41 7.29 -4.65 0.93
N TYR A 42 8.23 -5.53 0.58
CA TYR A 42 9.61 -5.21 0.27
C TYR A 42 9.90 -5.51 -1.20
N PHE A 43 10.49 -4.55 -1.88
CA PHE A 43 10.79 -4.59 -3.31
C PHE A 43 12.29 -4.77 -3.53
N SER A 44 12.68 -5.59 -4.52
CA SER A 44 14.08 -5.76 -4.90
C SER A 44 14.63 -4.46 -5.48
N ILE A 45 15.61 -3.86 -4.80
CA ILE A 45 16.25 -2.62 -5.24
C ILE A 45 16.98 -2.83 -6.59
N VAL A 46 17.67 -3.96 -6.73
CA VAL A 46 18.43 -4.28 -7.95
C VAL A 46 17.51 -4.37 -9.17
N ASP A 47 16.31 -4.94 -9.02
CA ASP A 47 15.36 -5.07 -10.12
C ASP A 47 14.83 -3.70 -10.55
N VAL A 48 14.46 -2.84 -9.59
CA VAL A 48 14.01 -1.48 -9.86
C VAL A 48 15.12 -0.64 -10.50
N VAL A 49 16.34 -0.72 -9.97
CA VAL A 49 17.51 -0.05 -10.55
C VAL A 49 17.76 -0.54 -11.97
N GLN A 50 17.66 -1.85 -12.23
CA GLN A 50 17.85 -2.43 -13.57
C GLN A 50 16.89 -1.83 -14.57
N ILE A 51 15.59 -1.74 -14.21
CA ILE A 51 14.55 -1.21 -15.07
C ILE A 51 14.75 0.28 -15.34
N LEU A 52 14.97 1.06 -14.28
CA LEU A 52 15.05 2.51 -14.38
C LEU A 52 16.32 3.00 -15.05
N THR A 53 17.43 2.27 -14.93
CA THR A 53 18.72 2.63 -15.54
C THR A 53 19.03 1.83 -16.82
N GLU A 54 18.08 0.99 -17.27
CA GLU A 54 18.20 0.17 -18.49
C GLU A 54 19.45 -0.73 -18.49
N GLN A 55 19.85 -1.20 -17.30
CA GLN A 55 21.00 -2.07 -17.21
C GLN A 55 20.72 -3.42 -17.87
N PRO A 56 21.61 -3.90 -18.76
CA PRO A 56 21.37 -5.11 -19.55
C PRO A 56 21.38 -6.38 -18.71
N THR A 57 21.94 -6.35 -17.52
CA THR A 57 22.04 -7.52 -16.64
C THR A 57 21.87 -7.15 -15.17
N PRO A 58 21.33 -8.07 -14.34
CA PRO A 58 21.23 -7.87 -12.89
C PRO A 58 22.58 -7.55 -12.21
N ARG A 59 23.68 -8.12 -12.74
CA ARG A 59 25.02 -7.86 -12.22
C ARG A 59 25.41 -6.38 -12.40
N LYS A 60 25.15 -5.78 -13.57
CA LYS A 60 25.43 -4.36 -13.83
C LYS A 60 24.52 -3.46 -12.98
N ALA A 61 23.25 -3.84 -12.79
CA ALA A 61 22.35 -3.14 -11.89
C ALA A 61 22.83 -3.19 -10.43
N SER A 62 23.34 -4.33 -9.97
CA SER A 62 23.94 -4.47 -8.64
C SER A 62 25.18 -3.59 -8.47
N THR A 63 26.03 -3.49 -9.50
CA THR A 63 27.18 -2.57 -9.50
C THR A 63 26.71 -1.11 -9.42
N TYR A 64 25.71 -0.73 -10.21
CA TYR A 64 25.13 0.61 -10.15
C TYR A 64 24.57 0.91 -8.75
N TRP A 65 23.85 -0.03 -8.15
CA TRP A 65 23.35 0.11 -6.79
C TRP A 65 24.45 0.31 -5.76
N ALA A 66 25.56 -0.40 -5.88
CA ALA A 66 26.71 -0.22 -4.99
C ALA A 66 27.30 1.21 -5.08
N VAL A 67 27.39 1.77 -6.29
CA VAL A 67 27.84 3.16 -6.50
C VAL A 67 26.81 4.15 -5.96
N LEU A 68 25.53 3.91 -6.20
CA LEU A 68 24.44 4.75 -5.69
C LEU A 68 24.40 4.76 -4.15
N LYS A 69 24.58 3.60 -3.50
CA LYS A 69 24.72 3.52 -2.03
C LYS A 69 25.84 4.43 -1.50
N LYS A 70 27.01 4.40 -2.14
CA LYS A 70 28.13 5.25 -1.72
C LYS A 70 27.77 6.74 -1.82
N ARG A 71 27.17 7.16 -2.94
CA ARG A 71 26.73 8.53 -3.14
C ARG A 71 25.65 8.96 -2.14
N LEU A 72 24.65 8.13 -1.89
CA LEU A 72 23.61 8.39 -0.88
C LEU A 72 24.20 8.58 0.51
N LYS A 73 25.23 7.80 0.85
CA LYS A 73 25.94 7.96 2.11
C LYS A 73 26.71 9.28 2.19
N GLU A 74 27.36 9.67 1.11
CA GLU A 74 28.06 10.97 1.01
C GLU A 74 27.09 12.15 1.07
N GLU A 75 25.85 11.98 0.61
CA GLU A 75 24.76 12.95 0.70
C GLU A 75 24.08 12.99 2.09
N GLY A 76 24.50 12.16 3.06
CA GLY A 76 23.94 12.11 4.41
C GLY A 76 22.66 11.28 4.53
N ALA A 77 22.35 10.41 3.57
CA ALA A 77 21.19 9.54 3.58
C ALA A 77 21.46 8.18 4.28
N ASP A 78 22.20 8.20 5.39
CA ASP A 78 22.58 7.00 6.13
C ASP A 78 21.38 6.24 6.69
N GLU A 79 20.35 6.94 7.17
CA GLU A 79 19.12 6.34 7.69
C GLU A 79 18.40 5.52 6.62
N LEU A 80 18.30 6.02 5.40
CA LEU A 80 17.72 5.30 4.27
C LEU A 80 18.45 3.97 4.04
N LEU A 81 19.78 3.99 4.06
CA LEU A 81 20.58 2.79 3.81
C LEU A 81 20.52 1.78 4.96
N THR A 82 20.46 2.27 6.20
CA THR A 82 20.33 1.43 7.40
C THR A 82 18.99 0.71 7.42
N ASN A 83 17.93 1.34 6.93
CA ASN A 83 16.58 0.79 6.89
C ASN A 83 16.36 -0.19 5.71
N CYS A 84 17.26 -0.21 4.70
CA CYS A 84 17.23 -1.23 3.66
C CYS A 84 17.58 -2.60 4.23
N LYS A 85 16.78 -3.62 3.91
CA LYS A 85 16.96 -4.98 4.40
C LYS A 85 17.59 -5.90 3.36
N GLN A 86 18.03 -7.06 3.82
CA GLN A 86 18.50 -8.14 2.96
C GLN A 86 17.57 -9.35 3.11
N LEU A 87 16.91 -9.74 2.03
CA LEU A 87 16.02 -10.90 1.99
C LEU A 87 16.47 -11.90 0.93
N LYS A 88 16.17 -13.18 1.19
CA LYS A 88 16.37 -14.23 0.18
C LYS A 88 15.21 -14.19 -0.81
N LEU A 89 15.49 -13.81 -2.05
CA LEU A 89 14.53 -13.79 -3.14
C LEU A 89 14.90 -14.83 -4.21
N LEU A 90 13.87 -15.38 -4.86
CA LEU A 90 14.06 -16.30 -5.97
C LEU A 90 14.66 -15.55 -7.17
N ALA A 91 15.80 -16.00 -7.67
CA ALA A 91 16.44 -15.46 -8.86
C ALA A 91 15.94 -16.15 -10.13
N THR A 92 16.22 -15.56 -11.29
CA THR A 92 15.81 -16.09 -12.61
C THR A 92 16.38 -17.48 -12.93
N ASP A 93 17.48 -17.86 -12.25
CA ASP A 93 18.10 -19.18 -12.34
C ASP A 93 17.49 -20.23 -11.37
N GLY A 94 16.38 -19.88 -10.71
CA GLY A 94 15.68 -20.76 -9.75
C GLY A 94 16.36 -20.88 -8.38
N LYS A 95 17.43 -20.13 -8.10
CA LYS A 95 18.14 -20.16 -6.82
C LYS A 95 17.71 -19.01 -5.91
N MET A 96 17.64 -19.30 -4.62
CA MET A 96 17.43 -18.26 -3.60
C MET A 96 18.71 -17.46 -3.40
N ARG A 97 18.65 -16.15 -3.58
CA ARG A 97 19.80 -15.23 -3.41
C ARG A 97 19.47 -14.12 -2.46
N ILE A 98 20.43 -13.78 -1.60
CA ILE A 98 20.34 -12.60 -0.74
C ILE A 98 20.32 -11.35 -1.65
N THR A 99 19.30 -10.53 -1.48
CA THR A 99 19.04 -9.35 -2.31
C THR A 99 18.69 -8.18 -1.41
N ASP A 100 19.26 -7.01 -1.68
CA ASP A 100 18.88 -5.78 -1.01
C ASP A 100 17.45 -5.40 -1.41
N VAL A 101 16.62 -5.14 -0.41
CA VAL A 101 15.22 -4.78 -0.58
C VAL A 101 14.88 -3.52 0.22
N ALA A 102 13.88 -2.81 -0.23
CA ALA A 102 13.36 -1.61 0.40
C ALA A 102 11.83 -1.66 0.47
N ASP A 103 11.24 -1.06 1.48
CA ASP A 103 9.81 -0.80 1.49
C ASP A 103 9.45 0.32 0.49
N LEU A 104 8.17 0.66 0.39
CA LEU A 104 7.71 1.61 -0.62
C LEU A 104 8.28 3.02 -0.42
N GLU A 105 8.38 3.48 0.82
CA GLU A 105 8.89 4.81 1.16
C GLU A 105 10.38 4.92 0.80
N GLN A 106 11.18 3.96 1.24
CA GLN A 106 12.59 3.86 0.92
C GLN A 106 12.81 3.76 -0.58
N MET A 107 11.98 2.96 -1.27
CA MET A 107 12.07 2.79 -2.72
C MET A 107 11.83 4.11 -3.46
N PHE A 108 10.83 4.89 -3.06
CA PHE A 108 10.60 6.21 -3.64
C PHE A 108 11.79 7.15 -3.43
N ARG A 109 12.40 7.14 -2.25
CA ARG A 109 13.59 7.95 -1.97
C ARG A 109 14.79 7.52 -2.82
N ILE A 110 14.98 6.21 -3.02
CA ILE A 110 16.03 5.67 -3.92
C ILE A 110 15.76 6.13 -5.36
N ILE A 111 14.53 6.01 -5.85
CA ILE A 111 14.15 6.41 -7.22
C ILE A 111 14.43 7.89 -7.47
N GLN A 112 14.16 8.76 -6.50
CA GLN A 112 14.46 10.19 -6.60
C GLN A 112 15.96 10.46 -6.85
N SER A 113 16.84 9.61 -6.32
CA SER A 113 18.29 9.74 -6.46
C SER A 113 18.86 9.12 -7.76
N ILE A 114 18.02 8.45 -8.56
CA ILE A 114 18.45 7.86 -9.84
C ILE A 114 18.31 8.90 -10.97
N PRO A 115 19.42 9.37 -11.59
CA PRO A 115 19.38 10.29 -12.73
C PRO A 115 19.06 9.51 -14.02
N SER A 116 17.78 9.22 -14.26
CA SER A 116 17.33 8.48 -15.43
C SER A 116 16.04 9.08 -16.00
N LYS A 117 15.92 9.11 -17.34
CA LYS A 117 14.70 9.53 -18.04
C LYS A 117 13.50 8.65 -17.67
N LYS A 118 13.71 7.37 -17.39
CA LYS A 118 12.66 6.45 -16.95
C LYS A 118 12.21 6.68 -15.51
N ALA A 119 13.05 7.27 -14.66
CA ALA A 119 12.68 7.65 -13.31
C ALA A 119 11.87 8.96 -13.26
N GLU A 120 11.98 9.81 -14.28
CA GLU A 120 11.40 11.14 -14.29
C GLU A 120 9.88 11.17 -14.12
N PRO A 121 9.06 10.33 -14.79
CA PRO A 121 7.62 10.30 -14.57
C PRO A 121 7.22 9.97 -13.13
N ILE A 122 7.98 9.10 -12.45
CA ILE A 122 7.73 8.77 -11.04
C ILE A 122 8.06 9.98 -10.14
N LYS A 123 9.18 10.68 -10.42
CA LYS A 123 9.57 11.87 -9.68
C LYS A 123 8.52 12.97 -9.81
N GLN A 124 8.02 13.21 -11.03
CA GLN A 124 6.94 14.17 -11.28
C GLN A 124 5.66 13.79 -10.55
N TRP A 125 5.27 12.50 -10.61
CA TRP A 125 4.11 12.00 -9.88
C TRP A 125 4.28 12.21 -8.36
N LEU A 126 5.43 11.89 -7.78
CA LEU A 126 5.72 12.13 -6.36
C LEU A 126 5.61 13.61 -5.98
N SER A 127 6.11 14.51 -6.84
CA SER A 127 5.99 15.94 -6.65
C SER A 127 4.52 16.40 -6.67
N THR A 128 3.72 15.86 -7.60
CA THR A 128 2.28 16.14 -7.68
C THR A 128 1.55 15.65 -6.42
N VAL A 129 1.82 14.42 -5.99
CA VAL A 129 1.21 13.86 -4.76
C VAL A 129 1.61 14.67 -3.54
N GLY A 130 2.87 15.09 -3.44
CA GLY A 130 3.34 15.96 -2.35
C GLY A 130 2.62 17.31 -2.32
N ALA A 131 2.48 17.96 -3.46
CA ALA A 131 1.74 19.22 -3.59
C ALA A 131 0.27 19.05 -3.22
N GLN A 132 -0.40 18.02 -3.76
CA GLN A 132 -1.79 17.69 -3.42
C GLN A 132 -1.98 17.45 -1.92
N ARG A 133 -1.01 16.82 -1.26
CA ARG A 133 -1.09 16.60 0.19
C ARG A 133 -1.02 17.90 0.98
N ILE A 134 -0.21 18.86 0.53
CA ILE A 134 -0.14 20.18 1.15
C ILE A 134 -1.46 20.93 0.95
N ASP A 135 -2.02 20.90 -0.26
CA ASP A 135 -3.32 21.52 -0.56
C ASP A 135 -4.44 20.94 0.31
N GLN A 136 -4.46 19.62 0.52
CA GLN A 136 -5.40 18.94 1.41
C GLN A 136 -5.22 19.30 2.89
N MET A 137 -4.02 19.68 3.33
CA MET A 137 -3.79 20.17 4.69
C MET A 137 -4.35 21.59 4.88
N ILE A 138 -4.34 22.39 3.82
CA ILE A 138 -4.90 23.74 3.79
C ILE A 138 -6.43 23.67 3.68
N ASP A 139 -6.94 22.80 2.81
CA ASP A 139 -8.36 22.56 2.57
C ASP A 139 -8.71 21.06 2.74
N PRO A 140 -9.09 20.62 3.94
CA PRO A 140 -9.40 19.22 4.22
C PRO A 140 -10.57 18.66 3.43
N GLU A 141 -11.46 19.48 2.88
CA GLU A 141 -12.61 19.04 2.07
C GLU A 141 -12.14 18.37 0.78
N GLN A 142 -11.00 18.77 0.22
CA GLN A 142 -10.39 18.12 -0.95
C GLN A 142 -10.09 16.64 -0.71
N THR A 143 -9.71 16.26 0.51
CA THR A 143 -9.49 14.84 0.86
C THR A 143 -10.78 14.03 0.69
N PHE A 144 -11.91 14.61 1.04
CA PHE A 144 -13.22 13.99 0.91
C PHE A 144 -13.61 13.79 -0.56
N GLN A 145 -13.41 14.83 -1.36
CA GLN A 145 -13.66 14.78 -2.80
C GLN A 145 -12.79 13.73 -3.48
N MET A 146 -11.49 13.67 -3.16
CA MET A 146 -10.59 12.66 -3.69
C MET A 146 -11.00 11.24 -3.30
N ALA A 147 -11.45 11.02 -2.06
CA ALA A 147 -11.94 9.72 -1.63
C ALA A 147 -13.17 9.28 -2.45
N VAL A 148 -14.08 10.20 -2.75
CA VAL A 148 -15.24 9.93 -3.61
C VAL A 148 -14.80 9.56 -5.02
N GLU A 149 -13.85 10.30 -5.60
CA GLU A 149 -13.31 10.02 -6.93
C GLU A 149 -12.57 8.67 -6.99
N ASP A 150 -11.83 8.32 -5.95
CA ASP A 150 -11.15 7.03 -5.86
C ASP A 150 -12.15 5.87 -5.83
N TYR A 151 -13.26 5.99 -5.11
CA TYR A 151 -14.32 4.99 -5.15
C TYR A 151 -14.99 4.89 -6.53
N ARG A 152 -15.25 6.03 -7.20
CA ARG A 152 -15.76 6.03 -8.59
C ARG A 152 -14.80 5.34 -9.55
N ARG A 153 -13.52 5.62 -9.44
CA ARG A 153 -12.46 4.99 -10.25
C ARG A 153 -12.38 3.49 -10.02
N GLN A 154 -12.71 3.03 -8.81
CA GLN A 154 -12.84 1.60 -8.47
C GLN A 154 -14.13 0.97 -8.98
N GLY A 155 -15.04 1.72 -9.59
CA GLY A 155 -16.28 1.24 -10.19
C GLY A 155 -17.47 1.19 -9.22
N TYR A 156 -17.38 1.82 -8.05
CA TYR A 156 -18.51 1.91 -7.13
C TYR A 156 -19.51 2.97 -7.61
N SER A 157 -20.82 2.69 -7.46
CA SER A 157 -21.88 3.64 -7.80
C SER A 157 -21.96 4.78 -6.79
N ASP A 158 -22.43 5.96 -7.21
CA ASP A 158 -22.63 7.12 -6.33
C ASP A 158 -23.56 6.80 -5.15
N ARG A 159 -24.60 5.97 -5.37
CA ARG A 159 -25.47 5.48 -4.30
C ARG A 159 -24.67 4.72 -3.24
N TRP A 160 -23.83 3.78 -3.65
CA TRP A 160 -22.99 3.01 -2.73
C TRP A 160 -22.00 3.92 -1.99
N ILE A 161 -21.41 4.90 -2.68
CA ILE A 161 -20.47 5.86 -2.10
C ILE A 161 -21.15 6.67 -1.00
N ASN A 162 -22.34 7.20 -1.27
CA ASN A 162 -23.11 7.97 -0.29
C ASN A 162 -23.49 7.13 0.94
N GLU A 163 -23.92 5.90 0.75
CA GLU A 163 -24.21 4.98 1.86
C GLU A 163 -22.94 4.62 2.65
N ARG A 164 -21.82 4.47 1.97
CA ARG A 164 -20.52 4.22 2.63
C ARG A 164 -20.10 5.41 3.49
N MET A 165 -20.23 6.63 3.00
CA MET A 165 -19.91 7.84 3.75
C MET A 165 -20.79 7.98 5.00
N ARG A 166 -22.10 7.80 4.87
CA ARG A 166 -23.02 7.78 6.02
C ARG A 166 -22.66 6.71 7.05
N SER A 167 -22.25 5.52 6.59
CA SER A 167 -21.86 4.45 7.51
C SER A 167 -20.57 4.76 8.29
N ILE A 168 -19.64 5.55 7.71
CA ILE A 168 -18.43 6.01 8.38
C ILE A 168 -18.80 7.07 9.44
N GLU A 169 -19.68 8.00 9.09
CA GLU A 169 -20.16 9.04 10.00
C GLU A 169 -20.90 8.44 11.21
N MET A 170 -21.90 7.59 10.97
CA MET A 170 -22.61 6.88 12.04
C MET A 170 -21.67 6.07 12.94
N ARG A 171 -20.64 5.43 12.37
CA ARG A 171 -19.68 4.69 13.18
C ARG A 171 -18.83 5.62 14.04
N LYS A 172 -18.47 6.79 13.53
CA LYS A 172 -17.73 7.79 14.29
C LYS A 172 -18.59 8.32 15.45
N GLU A 173 -19.82 8.73 15.18
CA GLU A 173 -20.77 9.17 16.20
C GLU A 173 -20.95 8.14 17.31
N LEU A 174 -21.14 6.86 16.94
CA LEU A 174 -21.25 5.76 17.90
C LEU A 174 -19.98 5.62 18.76
N THR A 175 -18.81 5.73 18.14
CA THR A 175 -17.53 5.64 18.85
C THR A 175 -17.35 6.84 19.79
N ASP A 176 -17.72 8.03 19.36
CA ASP A 176 -17.66 9.26 20.16
C ASP A 176 -18.59 9.17 21.37
N GLU A 177 -19.79 8.57 21.19
CA GLU A 177 -20.74 8.35 22.29
C GLU A 177 -20.21 7.33 23.30
N TRP A 178 -19.58 6.24 22.85
CA TRP A 178 -18.91 5.31 23.74
C TRP A 178 -17.81 5.99 24.57
N GLN A 179 -17.02 6.86 23.95
CA GLN A 179 -15.99 7.64 24.66
C GLN A 179 -16.59 8.57 25.72
N ARG A 180 -17.68 9.27 25.39
CA ARG A 180 -18.41 10.11 26.36
C ARG A 180 -18.98 9.30 27.53
N SER A 181 -19.34 8.04 27.25
CA SER A 181 -19.84 7.09 28.26
C SER A 181 -18.71 6.43 29.07
N GLY A 182 -17.47 6.89 28.91
CA GLY A 182 -16.32 6.42 29.71
C GLY A 182 -15.59 5.22 29.13
N ILE A 183 -15.84 4.85 27.88
CA ILE A 183 -15.11 3.78 27.19
C ILE A 183 -13.87 4.37 26.54
N HIS A 184 -12.69 4.03 27.05
CA HIS A 184 -11.42 4.56 26.55
C HIS A 184 -10.43 3.46 26.09
N GLU A 185 -10.59 2.24 26.58
CA GLU A 185 -9.69 1.14 26.27
C GLU A 185 -10.01 0.50 24.92
N PRO A 186 -8.99 0.26 24.06
CA PRO A 186 -9.19 -0.37 22.73
C PRO A 186 -9.93 -1.71 22.80
N LYS A 187 -9.72 -2.46 23.87
CA LYS A 187 -10.37 -3.75 24.13
C LYS A 187 -11.90 -3.60 24.28
N ASP A 188 -12.36 -2.58 24.97
CA ASP A 188 -13.77 -2.35 25.21
C ASP A 188 -14.51 -1.95 23.92
N PHE A 189 -13.88 -1.12 23.08
CA PHE A 189 -14.38 -0.83 21.73
C PHE A 189 -14.51 -2.10 20.88
N ALA A 190 -13.56 -3.01 20.98
CA ALA A 190 -13.61 -4.29 20.27
C ALA A 190 -14.77 -5.17 20.77
N ILE A 191 -14.99 -5.23 22.07
CA ILE A 191 -16.11 -5.97 22.71
C ILE A 191 -17.45 -5.38 22.25
N LEU A 192 -17.65 -4.06 22.36
CA LEU A 192 -18.89 -3.40 21.96
C LEU A 192 -19.16 -3.56 20.46
N THR A 193 -18.12 -3.42 19.62
CA THR A 193 -18.24 -3.67 18.18
C THR A 193 -18.66 -5.11 17.89
N ASN A 194 -18.16 -6.08 18.67
CA ASN A 194 -18.52 -7.49 18.53
C ASN A 194 -19.94 -7.76 18.95
N VAL A 195 -20.40 -7.18 20.07
CA VAL A 195 -21.77 -7.26 20.56
C VAL A 195 -22.73 -6.67 19.52
N LEU A 196 -22.44 -5.47 19.00
CA LEU A 196 -23.25 -4.82 17.99
C LEU A 196 -23.32 -5.67 16.70
N THR A 197 -22.17 -6.18 16.23
CA THR A 197 -22.13 -7.02 15.01
C THR A 197 -22.96 -8.29 15.21
N LYS A 198 -22.87 -8.92 16.39
CA LYS A 198 -23.63 -10.13 16.69
C LYS A 198 -25.14 -9.85 16.77
N ALA A 199 -25.56 -8.70 17.32
CA ALA A 199 -26.96 -8.33 17.46
C ALA A 199 -27.69 -8.22 16.12
N TRP A 200 -27.05 -7.65 15.08
CA TRP A 200 -27.70 -7.46 13.77
C TRP A 200 -27.40 -8.55 12.75
N SER A 201 -26.22 -9.23 12.84
CA SER A 201 -25.81 -10.24 11.85
C SER A 201 -25.92 -11.68 12.36
N GLY A 202 -26.14 -11.87 13.66
CA GLY A 202 -26.06 -13.19 14.31
C GLY A 202 -24.63 -13.74 14.44
N MET A 203 -23.61 -13.02 13.95
CA MET A 203 -22.21 -13.46 13.85
C MET A 203 -21.30 -12.55 14.66
N THR A 204 -20.21 -13.11 15.19
CA THR A 204 -19.12 -12.28 15.72
C THR A 204 -18.45 -11.48 14.61
N THR A 205 -17.74 -10.40 14.96
CA THR A 205 -17.01 -9.57 13.99
C THR A 205 -16.02 -10.40 13.14
N GLY A 206 -15.35 -11.38 13.77
CA GLY A 206 -14.42 -12.28 13.07
C GLY A 206 -15.13 -13.22 12.08
N GLU A 207 -16.27 -13.80 12.47
CA GLU A 207 -17.09 -14.65 11.61
C GLU A 207 -17.69 -13.85 10.44
N TYR A 208 -18.19 -12.65 10.72
CA TYR A 208 -18.73 -11.77 9.69
C TYR A 208 -17.67 -11.31 8.68
N LYS A 209 -16.44 -11.00 9.11
CA LYS A 209 -15.33 -10.72 8.21
C LYS A 209 -15.02 -11.92 7.30
N ARG A 210 -15.00 -13.14 7.84
CA ARG A 210 -14.80 -14.38 7.07
C ARG A 210 -15.94 -14.63 6.10
N PHE A 211 -17.17 -14.43 6.52
CA PHE A 211 -18.36 -14.53 5.67
C PHE A 211 -18.31 -13.55 4.49
N LYS A 212 -17.94 -12.29 4.71
CA LYS A 212 -17.78 -11.29 3.63
C LYS A 212 -16.73 -11.67 2.58
N VAL A 213 -15.73 -12.44 2.95
CA VAL A 213 -14.64 -12.87 2.06
C VAL A 213 -14.98 -14.17 1.32
N SER A 214 -16.02 -14.91 1.75
CA SER A 214 -16.45 -16.14 1.10
C SER A 214 -17.03 -15.88 -0.31
N PRO A 215 -16.64 -16.65 -1.35
CA PRO A 215 -17.20 -16.49 -2.70
C PRO A 215 -18.67 -16.91 -2.85
N ASN A 216 -19.21 -17.71 -1.94
CA ASN A 216 -20.62 -18.16 -1.94
C ASN A 216 -21.46 -17.28 -1.02
N ARG A 217 -21.86 -16.08 -1.49
CA ARG A 217 -22.81 -15.22 -0.78
C ARG A 217 -24.23 -15.56 -1.18
N THR A 218 -24.91 -16.38 -0.41
CA THR A 218 -26.37 -16.40 -0.36
C THR A 218 -26.80 -15.62 0.88
N PHE A 219 -27.36 -14.43 0.69
CA PHE A 219 -28.14 -13.78 1.73
C PHE A 219 -29.46 -14.56 1.83
N ALA A 220 -29.69 -15.23 2.94
CA ALA A 220 -31.03 -15.67 3.27
C ALA A 220 -31.85 -14.39 3.50
N THR A 221 -32.70 -14.03 2.56
CA THR A 221 -33.77 -13.06 2.73
C THR A 221 -34.84 -13.70 3.64
N THR A 222 -34.90 -13.23 4.86
CA THR A 222 -36.10 -13.36 5.71
C THR A 222 -36.85 -12.06 5.67
#